data_71b71edd25591639171b6ea324e9d394
#
_entry.id   71b71edd25591639171b6ea324e9d394
#
_cell.length_a   1.000
_cell.length_b   1.000
_cell.length_c   1.000
_cell.angle_alpha   90.00
_cell.angle_beta   90.00
_cell.angle_gamma   90.00
#
_symmetry.space_group_name_H-M   'P 1'
#
loop_
_entity.id
_entity.type
_entity.pdbx_description
1 polymer ?
#
loop_
_entity_poly.entity_id
_entity_poly.type
_entity_poly.pdbx_seq_one_letter_code
_entity_poly.pdbx_strand_id
1 'polypeptide(L)'
;MNRQLLHRLGGIFDTHQILASDLYREIYSRDGSYFDIKPEVIVRPDTPQQVQQLLAIASEAGVNVTFRTGGTSLSGQSVNEGIICELRTAWKKSEVRDHGRKIWFEP
;
A
#
# COMPACT_ATOMS: atom_id res chain seq x y z
N MET A 1 -9.12 10.46 12.28
CA MET A 1 -8.10 9.39 12.04
C MET A 1 -8.28 8.29 13.08
N ASN A 2 -8.19 7.05 12.67
CA ASN A 2 -8.41 5.90 13.55
C ASN A 2 -7.13 5.58 14.34
N ARG A 3 -7.06 6.04 15.59
CA ARG A 3 -5.89 5.84 16.47
C ARG A 3 -5.63 4.38 16.81
N GLN A 4 -6.68 3.58 16.95
CA GLN A 4 -6.54 2.16 17.27
C GLN A 4 -5.93 1.40 16.11
N LEU A 5 -6.33 1.71 14.88
CA LEU A 5 -5.72 1.15 13.67
C LEU A 5 -4.24 1.50 13.59
N LEU A 6 -3.89 2.77 13.80
CA LEU A 6 -2.49 3.21 13.77
C LEU A 6 -1.64 2.52 14.84
N HIS A 7 -2.20 2.33 16.03
CA HIS A 7 -1.50 1.61 17.10
C HIS A 7 -1.20 0.16 16.72
N ARG A 8 -2.18 -0.53 16.13
CA ARG A 8 -2.00 -1.91 15.68
C ARG A 8 -0.98 -2.01 14.55
N LEU A 9 -1.02 -1.10 13.58
CA LEU A 9 -0.04 -1.04 12.50
C LEU A 9 1.38 -0.80 13.03
N GLY A 10 1.53 0.00 14.07
CA GLY A 10 2.80 0.23 14.76
C GLY A 10 3.42 -1.00 15.39
N GLY A 11 2.65 -2.06 15.57
CA GLY A 11 3.16 -3.36 16.03
C GLY A 11 3.79 -4.22 14.93
N ILE A 12 3.56 -3.88 13.64
CA ILE A 12 4.09 -4.63 12.50
C ILE A 12 5.09 -3.82 11.69
N PHE A 13 4.88 -2.51 11.59
CA PHE A 13 5.66 -1.61 10.75
C PHE A 13 6.49 -0.66 11.58
N ASP A 14 7.68 -0.32 11.08
CA ASP A 14 8.48 0.76 11.63
C ASP A 14 7.85 2.13 11.30
N THR A 15 8.23 3.14 12.05
CA THR A 15 7.69 4.50 11.88
C THR A 15 7.81 5.01 10.44
N HIS A 16 8.92 4.72 9.76
CA HIS A 16 9.13 5.17 8.37
C HIS A 16 8.28 4.41 7.35
N GLN A 17 7.67 3.30 7.72
CA GLN A 17 6.80 2.51 6.86
C GLN A 17 5.32 2.92 6.99
N ILE A 18 4.98 3.78 7.95
CA ILE A 18 3.62 4.25 8.19
C ILE A 18 3.55 5.74 7.85
N LEU A 19 2.79 6.08 6.82
CA LEU A 19 2.64 7.45 6.33
C LEU A 19 1.22 7.92 6.65
N ALA A 20 1.05 8.63 7.76
CA ALA A 20 -0.24 9.03 8.27
C ALA A 20 -0.44 10.55 8.33
N SER A 21 0.55 11.35 7.91
CA SER A 21 0.42 12.81 7.89
C SER A 21 -0.59 13.25 6.85
N ASP A 22 -1.19 14.42 7.06
CA ASP A 22 -2.14 14.99 6.11
C ASP A 22 -1.51 15.18 4.72
N LEU A 23 -0.22 15.55 4.67
CA LEU A 23 0.50 15.69 3.41
C LEU A 23 0.54 14.38 2.62
N TYR A 24 0.93 13.27 3.25
CA TYR A 24 0.96 11.98 2.57
C TYR A 24 -0.43 11.50 2.19
N ARG A 25 -1.39 11.68 3.05
CA ARG A 25 -2.79 11.32 2.75
C ARG A 25 -3.31 12.08 1.53
N GLU A 26 -2.95 13.35 1.40
CA GLU A 26 -3.30 14.15 0.24
C GLU A 26 -2.58 13.69 -1.03
N ILE A 27 -1.29 13.39 -0.94
CA ILE A 27 -0.51 12.87 -2.08
C ILE A 27 -1.12 11.58 -2.62
N TYR A 28 -1.55 10.69 -1.74
CA TYR A 28 -2.09 9.38 -2.13
C TYR A 28 -3.61 9.37 -2.32
N SER A 29 -4.25 10.52 -2.28
CA SER A 29 -5.69 10.63 -2.56
C SER A 29 -6.03 10.54 -4.04
N ARG A 30 -5.03 10.62 -4.92
CA ARG A 30 -5.21 10.69 -6.37
C ARG A 30 -4.43 9.62 -7.10
N ASP A 31 -4.94 9.25 -8.28
CA ASP A 31 -4.26 8.44 -9.27
C ASP A 31 -4.45 9.09 -10.66
N GLY A 32 -4.39 8.33 -11.74
CA GLY A 32 -4.64 8.83 -13.09
C GLY A 32 -6.12 9.07 -13.43
N SER A 33 -7.02 8.79 -12.49
CA SER A 33 -8.47 8.92 -12.66
C SER A 33 -9.00 10.28 -12.19
N TYR A 34 -10.33 10.44 -12.25
CA TYR A 34 -11.02 11.63 -11.71
C TYR A 34 -11.19 11.59 -10.19
N PHE A 35 -10.97 10.44 -9.56
CA PHE A 35 -11.28 10.28 -8.16
C PHE A 35 -10.26 10.99 -7.27
N ASP A 36 -10.76 11.54 -6.18
CA ASP A 36 -9.96 12.17 -5.14
C ASP A 36 -10.49 11.60 -3.81
N ILE A 37 -9.85 10.53 -3.34
CA ILE A 37 -10.31 9.77 -2.17
C ILE A 37 -9.15 9.72 -1.16
N LYS A 38 -9.29 10.45 -0.07
CA LYS A 38 -8.25 10.55 0.95
C LYS A 38 -8.22 9.28 1.80
N PRO A 39 -7.08 8.57 1.82
CA PRO A 39 -6.94 7.38 2.66
C PRO A 39 -6.78 7.72 4.14
N GLU A 40 -7.04 6.75 5.01
CA GLU A 40 -6.71 6.85 6.43
C GLU A 40 -5.21 6.87 6.64
N VAL A 41 -4.51 5.95 5.98
CA VAL A 41 -3.08 5.76 6.17
C VAL A 41 -2.48 5.05 4.96
N ILE A 42 -1.20 5.32 4.70
CA ILE A 42 -0.41 4.61 3.71
C ILE A 42 0.62 3.77 4.46
N VAL A 43 0.80 2.52 4.08
CA VAL A 43 1.85 1.65 4.62
C VAL A 43 2.75 1.16 3.50
N ARG A 44 4.03 0.99 3.81
CA ARG A 44 5.07 0.52 2.88
C ARG A 44 5.69 -0.77 3.39
N PRO A 45 5.04 -1.93 3.16
CA PRO A 45 5.64 -3.19 3.58
C PRO A 45 6.90 -3.50 2.78
N ASP A 46 7.84 -4.19 3.40
CA ASP A 46 9.05 -4.67 2.72
C ASP A 46 9.17 -6.21 2.74
N THR A 47 8.25 -6.90 3.40
CA THR A 47 8.21 -8.37 3.45
C THR A 47 6.81 -8.91 3.22
N PRO A 48 6.68 -10.15 2.67
CA PRO A 48 5.38 -10.81 2.56
C PRO A 48 4.70 -11.02 3.92
N GLN A 49 5.46 -11.21 4.98
CA GLN A 49 4.93 -11.38 6.33
C GLN A 49 4.22 -10.11 6.81
N GLN A 50 4.78 -8.95 6.53
CA GLN A 50 4.14 -7.68 6.85
C GLN A 50 2.83 -7.49 6.08
N VAL A 51 2.78 -7.89 4.81
CA VAL A 51 1.54 -7.86 4.02
C VAL A 51 0.49 -8.78 4.63
N GLN A 52 0.87 -9.98 5.01
CA GLN A 52 -0.03 -10.94 5.64
C GLN A 52 -0.61 -10.40 6.96
N GLN A 53 0.23 -9.85 7.80
CA GLN A 53 -0.19 -9.23 9.06
C GLN A 53 -1.08 -8.00 8.84
N LEU A 54 -0.77 -7.19 7.84
CA LEU A 54 -1.60 -6.05 7.45
C LEU A 54 -3.01 -6.49 7.07
N LEU A 55 -3.12 -7.52 6.23
CA LEU A 55 -4.43 -8.02 5.79
C LEU A 55 -5.25 -8.57 6.97
N ALA A 56 -4.61 -9.24 7.92
CA ALA A 56 -5.27 -9.71 9.12
C ALA A 56 -5.82 -8.56 9.96
N ILE A 57 -5.02 -7.52 10.21
CA ILE A 57 -5.45 -6.34 10.95
C ILE A 57 -6.59 -5.62 10.24
N ALA A 58 -6.48 -5.43 8.93
CA ALA A 58 -7.50 -4.75 8.14
C ALA A 58 -8.83 -5.52 8.16
N SER A 59 -8.77 -6.84 8.04
CA SER A 59 -9.96 -7.69 8.12
C SER A 59 -10.66 -7.57 9.47
N GLU A 60 -9.91 -7.64 10.57
CA GLU A 60 -10.46 -7.51 11.91
C GLU A 60 -11.02 -6.11 12.18
N ALA A 61 -10.38 -5.08 11.64
CA ALA A 61 -10.82 -3.69 11.81
C ALA A 61 -11.96 -3.30 10.85
N GLY A 62 -12.28 -4.14 9.86
CA GLY A 62 -13.27 -3.82 8.84
C GLY A 62 -12.84 -2.70 7.91
N VAL A 63 -11.55 -2.58 7.62
CA VAL A 63 -10.97 -1.51 6.80
C VAL A 63 -10.48 -2.10 5.48
N ASN A 64 -10.77 -1.41 4.39
CA ASN A 64 -10.34 -1.83 3.04
C ASN A 64 -8.84 -1.57 2.84
N VAL A 65 -8.22 -2.46 2.06
CA VAL A 65 -6.82 -2.32 1.63
C VAL A 65 -6.76 -2.27 0.12
N THR A 66 -6.04 -1.30 -0.41
CA THR A 66 -5.75 -1.19 -1.84
C THR A 66 -4.25 -1.21 -2.05
N PHE A 67 -3.78 -2.09 -2.93
CA PHE A 67 -2.37 -2.12 -3.32
C PHE A 67 -2.10 -1.07 -4.39
N ARG A 68 -0.95 -0.42 -4.28
CA ARG A 68 -0.56 0.65 -5.18
C ARG A 68 0.92 0.57 -5.51
N THR A 69 1.25 0.75 -6.80
CA THR A 69 2.62 0.90 -7.26
C THR A 69 2.85 2.33 -7.76
N GLY A 70 2.70 2.60 -9.04
CA GLY A 70 2.90 3.94 -9.60
C GLY A 70 1.73 4.91 -9.44
N GLY A 71 0.54 4.41 -9.09
CA GLY A 71 -0.64 5.27 -8.96
C GLY A 71 -1.14 5.84 -10.29
N THR A 72 -0.98 5.10 -11.37
CA THR A 72 -1.31 5.56 -12.73
C THR A 72 -2.63 5.02 -13.27
N SER A 73 -3.41 4.35 -12.43
CA SER A 73 -4.71 3.80 -12.84
C SER A 73 -5.64 4.91 -13.35
N LEU A 74 -6.32 4.64 -14.47
CA LEU A 74 -7.29 5.56 -15.05
C LEU A 74 -8.71 5.35 -14.53
N SER A 75 -8.93 4.31 -13.73
CA SER A 75 -10.25 3.88 -13.27
C SER A 75 -10.43 3.95 -11.74
N GLY A 76 -9.51 4.61 -11.02
CA GLY A 76 -9.60 4.73 -9.57
C GLY A 76 -9.25 3.47 -8.79
N GLN A 77 -8.50 2.56 -9.38
CA GLN A 77 -8.15 1.27 -8.76
C GLN A 77 -7.08 1.42 -7.66
N SER A 78 -6.35 2.52 -7.64
CA SER A 78 -5.26 2.75 -6.68
C SER A 78 -5.56 3.79 -5.61
N VAL A 79 -6.82 4.22 -5.49
CA VAL A 79 -7.30 5.10 -4.41
C VAL A 79 -8.31 4.37 -3.53
N ASN A 80 -8.36 4.73 -2.25
CA ASN A 80 -9.19 4.08 -1.24
C ASN A 80 -9.28 4.98 -0.02
N GLU A 81 -10.41 4.97 0.67
CA GLU A 81 -10.60 5.68 1.93
C GLU A 81 -9.99 4.98 3.15
N GLY A 82 -9.57 3.72 3.01
CA GLY A 82 -8.96 2.92 4.06
C GLY A 82 -7.43 2.97 4.02
N ILE A 83 -6.81 1.80 3.82
CA ILE A 83 -5.37 1.64 3.81
C ILE A 83 -4.86 1.55 2.36
N ILE A 84 -3.89 2.37 2.02
CA ILE A 84 -3.11 2.21 0.79
C ILE A 84 -1.84 1.43 1.13
N CYS A 85 -1.67 0.27 0.52
CA CYS A 85 -0.49 -0.57 0.65
C CYS A 85 0.45 -0.28 -0.53
N GLU A 86 1.45 0.56 -0.30
CA GLU A 86 2.34 1.03 -1.36
C GLU A 86 3.53 0.07 -1.51
N LEU A 87 3.71 -0.46 -2.72
CA LEU A 87 4.72 -1.47 -3.02
C LEU A 87 5.90 -0.93 -3.84
N ARG A 88 5.80 0.26 -4.35
CA ARG A 88 6.81 0.84 -5.25
C ARG A 88 8.19 0.98 -4.59
N THR A 89 8.22 1.23 -3.29
CA THR A 89 9.46 1.57 -2.59
C THR A 89 10.37 0.35 -2.40
N ALA A 90 9.83 -0.80 -2.00
CA ALA A 90 10.63 -1.96 -1.60
C ALA A 90 10.58 -3.13 -2.59
N TRP A 91 9.51 -3.26 -3.37
CA TRP A 91 9.24 -4.43 -4.20
C TRP A 91 9.71 -4.21 -5.63
N LYS A 92 11.01 -4.39 -5.86
CA LYS A 92 11.67 -4.06 -7.15
C LYS A 92 12.54 -5.18 -7.70
N LYS A 93 12.44 -6.38 -7.15
CA LYS A 93 13.26 -7.50 -7.62
C LYS A 93 12.72 -8.04 -8.93
N SER A 94 13.64 -8.44 -9.81
CA SER A 94 13.32 -9.11 -11.06
C SER A 94 14.39 -10.14 -11.39
N GLU A 95 14.01 -11.15 -12.16
CA GLU A 95 14.91 -12.22 -12.59
C GLU A 95 14.51 -12.68 -13.99
N VAL A 96 15.49 -12.68 -14.90
CA VAL A 96 15.32 -13.24 -16.25
C VAL A 96 15.56 -14.74 -16.19
N ARG A 97 14.63 -15.52 -16.72
CA ARG A 97 14.63 -16.98 -16.72
C ARG A 97 14.50 -17.55 -18.13
N ASP A 98 14.81 -18.85 -18.27
CA ASP A 98 14.63 -19.60 -19.51
C ASP A 98 15.26 -18.91 -20.71
N HIS A 99 16.55 -18.53 -20.57
CA HIS A 99 17.35 -17.88 -21.64
C HIS A 99 16.66 -16.63 -22.23
N GLY A 100 16.03 -15.83 -21.40
CA GLY A 100 15.38 -14.60 -21.81
C GLY A 100 13.92 -14.76 -22.29
N ARG A 101 13.36 -15.97 -22.22
CA ARG A 101 11.97 -16.21 -22.62
C ARG A 101 10.96 -15.85 -21.55
N LYS A 102 11.41 -15.80 -20.27
CA LYS A 102 10.56 -15.50 -19.13
C LYS A 102 11.24 -14.48 -18.23
N ILE A 103 10.43 -13.67 -17.57
CA ILE A 103 10.89 -12.79 -16.51
C ILE A 103 9.99 -12.98 -15.30
N TRP A 104 10.62 -13.16 -14.14
CA TRP A 104 9.94 -13.07 -12.85
C TRP A 104 10.20 -11.69 -12.28
N PHE A 105 9.19 -11.04 -11.72
CA PHE A 105 9.33 -9.73 -11.09
C PHE A 105 8.31 -9.52 -10.01
N GLU A 106 8.67 -8.70 -9.03
CA GLU A 106 7.75 -8.23 -7.99
C GLU A 106 6.82 -7.15 -8.55
N PRO A 107 5.64 -6.98 -7.96
CA PRO A 107 4.66 -6.01 -8.44
C PRO A 107 5.10 -4.56 -8.31
#